data_eeb67c61944fa652d022289e98f73f84
#
_entry.id   eeb67c61944fa652d022289e98f73f84
#
_cell.length_a   1.000
_cell.length_b   1.000
_cell.length_c   1.000
_cell.angle_alpha   90.00
_cell.angle_beta   90.00
_cell.angle_gamma   90.00
#
_symmetry.space_group_name_H-M   'P 1'
#
loop_
_entity.id
_entity.type
_entity.pdbx_description
1 polymer ?
#
loop_
_entity_poly.entity_id
_entity_poly.type
_entity_poly.pdbx_seq_one_letter_code
_entity_poly.pdbx_strand_id
1 'polypeptide(L)'
;RTLEDLRNMQVTNTNNSLTELRSFSNINLTWGQGNINRVNQDKEITVNYRFNSDVNESKNILEAARTEIDELVQNTDIPTGIAVEVVHEEDETSEFTFLILAAFVIIYMILASVFESLTAPIVLMFAIPLAAIGSLLALLFTSNSLMNANVLIGVIILIGIVVNNSIILIDYTSQLRRQGNRKARALIIAGISRVRPILITAITTIVAMFPLAMGQGEFVSGLGAPFAITVIGGLTMSTLLTLVIIPTLYSGLEEALHRLRTQSLTLKIIQLTLLILAVIGIVMITDSLIWQLGYFVGAIILIPAATWFMETSLRQ
;
A
#
# COMPACT_ATOMS: atom_id res chain seq x y z
N ARG A 1 5.98 10.02 -45.37
CA ARG A 1 7.13 10.52 -46.17
C ARG A 1 8.13 9.39 -46.26
N THR A 2 8.40 8.92 -47.46
CA THR A 2 9.33 7.81 -47.72
C THR A 2 10.74 8.33 -48.00
N LEU A 3 11.74 7.47 -47.94
CA LEU A 3 13.12 7.80 -48.29
C LEU A 3 13.25 8.28 -49.73
N GLU A 4 12.36 7.79 -50.61
CA GLU A 4 12.28 8.22 -52.00
C GLU A 4 11.74 9.62 -52.18
N ASP A 5 10.79 10.06 -51.30
CA ASP A 5 10.27 11.42 -51.28
C ASP A 5 11.41 12.41 -50.92
N LEU A 6 12.29 12.02 -50.00
CA LEU A 6 13.45 12.81 -49.62
C LEU A 6 14.49 12.89 -50.75
N ARG A 7 14.77 11.77 -51.45
CA ARG A 7 15.72 11.74 -52.58
C ARG A 7 15.27 12.60 -53.75
N ASN A 8 13.98 12.64 -54.01
CA ASN A 8 13.37 13.40 -55.11
C ASN A 8 13.01 14.85 -54.71
N MET A 9 13.34 15.25 -53.48
CA MET A 9 13.09 16.63 -53.02
C MET A 9 13.90 17.62 -53.84
N GLN A 10 13.22 18.62 -54.40
CA GLN A 10 13.86 19.69 -55.19
C GLN A 10 14.39 20.77 -54.28
N VAL A 11 15.65 21.09 -54.39
CA VAL A 11 16.33 22.16 -53.65
C VAL A 11 16.81 23.20 -54.64
N THR A 12 16.60 24.48 -54.30
CA THR A 12 17.03 25.60 -55.13
C THR A 12 18.52 25.82 -54.96
N ASN A 13 19.27 25.74 -56.06
CA ASN A 13 20.72 26.03 -56.07
C ASN A 13 20.99 27.53 -56.08
N THR A 14 22.23 27.95 -55.78
CA THR A 14 22.69 29.32 -55.84
C THR A 14 22.43 30.05 -57.15
N ASN A 15 22.28 29.32 -58.24
CA ASN A 15 21.93 29.81 -59.59
C ASN A 15 20.40 29.79 -59.88
N ASN A 16 19.58 29.72 -58.84
CA ASN A 16 18.11 29.70 -58.91
C ASN A 16 17.51 28.57 -59.78
N SER A 17 18.27 27.49 -60.03
CA SER A 17 17.80 26.26 -60.68
C SER A 17 17.39 25.23 -59.65
N LEU A 18 16.29 24.49 -59.92
CA LEU A 18 15.82 23.42 -59.09
C LEU A 18 16.66 22.17 -59.40
N THR A 19 17.27 21.57 -58.40
CA THR A 19 18.09 20.38 -58.49
C THR A 19 17.59 19.36 -57.44
N GLU A 20 17.51 18.09 -57.85
CA GLU A 20 17.08 17.02 -56.94
C GLU A 20 18.17 16.74 -55.87
N LEU A 21 17.78 16.52 -54.61
CA LEU A 21 18.69 16.29 -53.51
C LEU A 21 19.64 15.11 -53.74
N ARG A 22 19.19 14.06 -54.47
CA ARG A 22 20.00 12.89 -54.84
C ARG A 22 21.20 13.20 -55.70
N SER A 23 21.23 14.32 -56.46
CA SER A 23 22.32 14.65 -57.40
C SER A 23 23.59 15.14 -56.70
N PHE A 24 23.50 15.61 -55.43
CA PHE A 24 24.64 16.11 -54.71
C PHE A 24 24.76 15.55 -53.27
N SER A 25 23.83 14.67 -52.84
CA SER A 25 23.87 14.00 -51.53
C SER A 25 23.54 12.53 -51.65
N ASN A 26 24.26 11.68 -50.93
CA ASN A 26 23.93 10.27 -50.79
C ASN A 26 23.13 10.07 -49.49
N ILE A 27 21.83 9.83 -49.64
CA ILE A 27 20.93 9.67 -48.51
C ILE A 27 20.77 8.17 -48.23
N ASN A 28 21.30 7.73 -47.10
CA ASN A 28 21.20 6.36 -46.62
C ASN A 28 20.40 6.35 -45.32
N LEU A 29 19.56 5.31 -45.18
CA LEU A 29 18.88 5.06 -43.89
C LEU A 29 19.89 4.39 -42.98
N THR A 30 20.13 4.99 -41.85
CA THR A 30 20.97 4.41 -40.80
C THR A 30 20.25 4.48 -39.45
N TRP A 31 20.61 3.59 -38.57
CA TRP A 31 20.12 3.64 -37.18
C TRP A 31 20.78 4.83 -36.49
N GLY A 32 19.97 5.78 -36.11
CA GLY A 32 20.43 6.91 -35.28
C GLY A 32 19.90 6.78 -33.86
N GLN A 33 20.62 7.37 -32.91
CA GLN A 33 20.12 7.49 -31.55
C GLN A 33 18.94 8.45 -31.53
N GLY A 34 17.74 7.96 -31.20
CA GLY A 34 16.51 8.77 -31.17
C GLY A 34 16.50 9.79 -30.02
N ASN A 35 17.13 9.46 -28.91
CA ASN A 35 17.25 10.30 -27.74
C ASN A 35 18.67 10.19 -27.17
N ILE A 36 19.29 11.32 -26.83
CA ILE A 36 20.59 11.36 -26.17
C ILE A 36 20.34 11.90 -24.76
N ASN A 37 20.26 10.99 -23.80
CA ASN A 37 20.17 11.36 -22.39
C ASN A 37 21.54 11.81 -21.89
N ARG A 38 21.55 12.84 -21.04
CA ARG A 38 22.74 13.34 -20.36
C ARG A 38 22.45 13.54 -18.90
N VAL A 39 23.30 12.96 -18.07
CA VAL A 39 23.32 13.19 -16.62
C VAL A 39 24.64 13.83 -16.27
N ASN A 40 24.61 14.91 -15.53
CA ASN A 40 25.82 15.71 -15.18
C ASN A 40 26.71 16.10 -16.37
N GLN A 41 26.10 16.37 -17.53
CA GLN A 41 26.73 16.73 -18.81
C GLN A 41 27.36 15.55 -19.58
N ASP A 42 27.49 14.36 -19.00
CA ASP A 42 27.95 13.15 -19.67
C ASP A 42 26.80 12.42 -20.36
N LYS A 43 27.10 11.74 -21.48
CA LYS A 43 26.12 10.95 -22.21
C LYS A 43 25.86 9.64 -21.44
N GLU A 44 24.58 9.33 -21.20
CA GLU A 44 24.18 8.13 -20.54
C GLU A 44 23.34 7.23 -21.45
N ILE A 45 23.59 5.93 -21.37
CA ILE A 45 22.77 4.87 -21.99
C ILE A 45 22.39 3.89 -20.88
N THR A 46 21.09 3.79 -20.60
CA THR A 46 20.57 2.84 -19.61
C THR A 46 20.18 1.55 -20.32
N VAL A 47 20.78 0.45 -19.87
CA VAL A 47 20.43 -0.91 -20.32
C VAL A 47 19.62 -1.59 -19.23
N ASN A 48 18.33 -1.78 -19.47
CA ASN A 48 17.45 -2.47 -18.53
C ASN A 48 17.49 -3.97 -18.77
N TYR A 49 17.70 -4.74 -17.71
CA TYR A 49 17.58 -6.20 -17.71
C TYR A 49 16.53 -6.65 -16.70
N ARG A 50 15.98 -7.83 -16.89
CA ARG A 50 15.02 -8.43 -15.96
C ARG A 50 15.41 -9.88 -15.72
N PHE A 51 15.34 -10.29 -14.47
CA PHE A 51 15.46 -11.69 -14.10
C PHE A 51 14.18 -12.46 -14.44
N ASN A 52 14.31 -13.77 -14.65
CA ASN A 52 13.16 -14.65 -14.76
C ASN A 52 12.35 -14.68 -13.47
N SER A 53 11.06 -15.04 -13.57
CA SER A 53 10.15 -15.14 -12.41
C SER A 53 10.74 -15.96 -11.26
N ASP A 54 11.38 -17.09 -11.59
CA ASP A 54 11.93 -18.04 -10.62
C ASP A 54 13.04 -17.44 -9.74
N VAL A 55 13.80 -16.48 -10.30
CA VAL A 55 14.87 -15.76 -9.56
C VAL A 55 14.26 -14.72 -8.63
N ASN A 56 13.15 -14.10 -9.03
CA ASN A 56 12.48 -13.07 -8.23
C ASN A 56 11.65 -13.64 -7.05
N GLU A 57 11.37 -14.94 -7.03
CA GLU A 57 10.59 -15.58 -5.97
C GLU A 57 11.36 -15.71 -4.64
N SER A 58 12.68 -15.74 -4.69
CA SER A 58 13.52 -15.91 -3.50
C SER A 58 14.56 -14.80 -3.37
N LYS A 59 14.53 -14.10 -2.24
CA LYS A 59 15.47 -13.01 -1.93
C LYS A 59 16.94 -13.46 -2.02
N ASN A 60 17.25 -14.66 -1.51
CA ASN A 60 18.61 -15.20 -1.54
C ASN A 60 19.08 -15.50 -2.97
N ILE A 61 18.20 -16.00 -3.84
CA ILE A 61 18.52 -16.29 -5.24
C ILE A 61 18.70 -14.98 -6.01
N LEU A 62 17.87 -13.98 -5.73
CA LEU A 62 17.97 -12.65 -6.33
C LEU A 62 19.29 -11.95 -5.96
N GLU A 63 19.69 -11.97 -4.70
CA GLU A 63 20.96 -11.40 -4.25
C GLU A 63 22.16 -12.11 -4.87
N ALA A 64 22.12 -13.43 -4.98
CA ALA A 64 23.16 -14.20 -5.65
C ALA A 64 23.26 -13.85 -7.14
N ALA A 65 22.12 -13.72 -7.82
CA ALA A 65 22.07 -13.34 -9.24
C ALA A 65 22.54 -11.87 -9.46
N ARG A 66 22.25 -10.96 -8.55
CA ARG A 66 22.77 -9.58 -8.57
C ARG A 66 24.30 -9.57 -8.45
N THR A 67 24.84 -10.35 -7.49
CA THR A 67 26.29 -10.47 -7.29
C THR A 67 26.98 -11.04 -8.54
N GLU A 68 26.37 -12.02 -9.21
CA GLU A 68 26.90 -12.59 -10.46
C GLU A 68 26.94 -11.56 -11.59
N ILE A 69 25.95 -10.67 -11.69
CA ILE A 69 25.95 -9.56 -12.66
C ILE A 69 27.06 -8.54 -12.34
N ASP A 70 27.24 -8.20 -11.07
CA ASP A 70 28.29 -7.27 -10.64
C ASP A 70 29.68 -7.83 -10.99
N GLU A 71 29.90 -9.12 -10.78
CA GLU A 71 31.13 -9.81 -11.16
C GLU A 71 31.32 -9.84 -12.68
N LEU A 72 30.25 -10.12 -13.45
CA LEU A 72 30.30 -10.11 -14.92
C LEU A 72 30.66 -8.72 -15.45
N VAL A 73 30.07 -7.66 -14.91
CA VAL A 73 30.39 -6.29 -15.34
C VAL A 73 31.82 -5.90 -14.97
N GLN A 74 32.31 -6.26 -13.76
CA GLN A 74 33.67 -6.00 -13.35
C GLN A 74 34.71 -6.77 -14.19
N ASN A 75 34.39 -7.97 -14.67
CA ASN A 75 35.26 -8.79 -15.48
C ASN A 75 35.17 -8.49 -17.00
N THR A 76 34.25 -7.61 -17.40
CA THR A 76 34.09 -7.23 -18.80
C THR A 76 35.09 -6.15 -19.17
N ASP A 77 35.79 -6.32 -20.29
CA ASP A 77 36.75 -5.34 -20.81
C ASP A 77 36.00 -4.11 -21.36
N ILE A 78 35.95 -3.05 -20.54
CA ILE A 78 35.21 -1.82 -20.88
C ILE A 78 36.18 -0.86 -21.58
N PRO A 79 35.80 -0.32 -22.78
CA PRO A 79 36.63 0.61 -23.51
C PRO A 79 36.96 1.87 -22.68
N THR A 80 38.16 2.39 -22.82
CA THR A 80 38.61 3.62 -22.13
C THR A 80 37.70 4.80 -22.45
N GLY A 81 37.17 5.46 -21.39
CA GLY A 81 36.23 6.59 -21.49
C GLY A 81 34.76 6.24 -21.30
N ILE A 82 34.44 5.00 -21.00
CA ILE A 82 33.10 4.56 -20.60
C ILE A 82 33.17 4.16 -19.13
N ALA A 83 32.29 4.69 -18.31
CA ALA A 83 32.03 4.23 -16.95
C ALA A 83 30.74 3.40 -16.96
N VAL A 84 30.76 2.21 -16.38
CA VAL A 84 29.58 1.38 -16.22
C VAL A 84 29.26 1.31 -14.73
N GLU A 85 28.04 1.69 -14.39
CA GLU A 85 27.51 1.61 -13.05
C GLU A 85 26.33 0.62 -13.06
N VAL A 86 26.40 -0.39 -12.21
CA VAL A 86 25.26 -1.31 -12.02
C VAL A 86 24.36 -0.73 -10.95
N VAL A 87 23.18 -0.31 -11.35
CA VAL A 87 22.17 0.19 -10.42
C VAL A 87 21.19 -0.96 -10.13
N HIS A 88 21.27 -1.52 -8.94
CA HIS A 88 20.24 -2.43 -8.47
C HIS A 88 19.06 -1.61 -7.95
N GLU A 89 17.84 -1.95 -8.38
CA GLU A 89 16.66 -1.43 -7.68
C GLU A 89 16.78 -1.83 -6.21
N GLU A 90 16.98 -0.85 -5.35
CA GLU A 90 16.91 -1.06 -3.90
C GLU A 90 15.52 -1.61 -3.57
N ASP A 91 15.44 -2.44 -2.53
CA ASP A 91 14.16 -2.94 -2.03
C ASP A 91 13.33 -1.75 -1.51
N GLU A 92 12.71 -0.99 -2.44
CA GLU A 92 11.81 0.12 -2.09
C GLU A 92 10.75 -0.31 -1.04
N THR A 93 10.43 -1.61 -1.02
CA THR A 93 9.48 -2.19 -0.07
C THR A 93 9.89 -2.04 1.39
N SER A 94 11.19 -1.98 1.71
CA SER A 94 11.66 -1.80 3.09
C SER A 94 11.39 -0.40 3.61
N GLU A 95 11.59 0.62 2.78
CA GLU A 95 11.29 2.02 3.11
C GLU A 95 9.80 2.23 3.29
N PHE A 96 8.96 1.68 2.40
CA PHE A 96 7.51 1.75 2.53
C PHE A 96 6.99 1.01 3.77
N THR A 97 7.61 -0.10 4.16
CA THR A 97 7.24 -0.82 5.40
C THR A 97 7.44 0.07 6.62
N PHE A 98 8.57 0.79 6.69
CA PHE A 98 8.81 1.76 7.77
C PHE A 98 7.77 2.90 7.74
N LEU A 99 7.46 3.46 6.57
CA LEU A 99 6.46 4.52 6.43
C LEU A 99 5.06 4.07 6.85
N ILE A 100 4.65 2.87 6.48
CA ILE A 100 3.35 2.30 6.89
C ILE A 100 3.32 2.11 8.41
N LEU A 101 4.37 1.56 9.01
CA LEU A 101 4.45 1.39 10.46
C LEU A 101 4.41 2.73 11.19
N ALA A 102 5.18 3.71 10.72
CA ALA A 102 5.19 5.07 11.25
C ALA A 102 3.79 5.70 11.15
N ALA A 103 3.10 5.56 10.02
CA ALA A 103 1.73 6.04 9.84
C ALA A 103 0.77 5.40 10.86
N PHE A 104 0.86 4.09 11.10
CA PHE A 104 0.07 3.41 12.13
C PHE A 104 0.28 4.00 13.52
N VAL A 105 1.55 4.20 13.91
CA VAL A 105 1.90 4.74 15.24
C VAL A 105 1.40 6.18 15.37
N ILE A 106 1.63 7.02 14.38
CA ILE A 106 1.20 8.42 14.40
C ILE A 106 -0.32 8.53 14.47
N ILE A 107 -1.04 7.76 13.65
CA ILE A 107 -2.52 7.74 13.66
C ILE A 107 -3.02 7.27 15.03
N TYR A 108 -2.45 6.22 15.60
CA TYR A 108 -2.81 5.76 16.94
C TYR A 108 -2.61 6.84 17.98
N MET A 109 -1.47 7.54 17.97
CA MET A 109 -1.17 8.62 18.91
C MET A 109 -2.16 9.79 18.77
N ILE A 110 -2.48 10.21 17.55
CA ILE A 110 -3.45 11.28 17.29
C ILE A 110 -4.83 10.87 17.80
N LEU A 111 -5.28 9.66 17.48
CA LEU A 111 -6.57 9.15 17.91
C LEU A 111 -6.66 9.02 19.44
N ALA A 112 -5.59 8.54 20.09
CA ALA A 112 -5.54 8.42 21.54
C ALA A 112 -5.65 9.80 22.23
N SER A 113 -5.01 10.81 21.64
CA SER A 113 -5.10 12.20 22.11
C SER A 113 -6.50 12.79 21.92
N VAL A 114 -7.09 12.61 20.73
CA VAL A 114 -8.41 13.19 20.39
C VAL A 114 -9.54 12.55 21.22
N PHE A 115 -9.50 11.23 21.41
CA PHE A 115 -10.54 10.52 22.15
C PHE A 115 -10.28 10.43 23.65
N GLU A 116 -9.14 10.92 24.15
CA GLU A 116 -8.72 10.80 25.56
C GLU A 116 -8.86 9.34 26.07
N SER A 117 -8.60 8.38 25.20
CA SER A 117 -8.82 6.95 25.44
C SER A 117 -7.82 6.12 24.66
N LEU A 118 -7.26 5.09 25.27
CA LEU A 118 -6.37 4.13 24.60
C LEU A 118 -7.14 3.02 23.88
N THR A 119 -8.42 2.83 24.18
CA THR A 119 -9.23 1.73 23.63
C THR A 119 -9.98 2.12 22.37
N ALA A 120 -10.46 3.34 22.26
CA ALA A 120 -11.16 3.82 21.08
C ALA A 120 -10.28 3.78 19.81
N PRO A 121 -8.99 4.19 19.83
CA PRO A 121 -8.10 4.07 18.68
C PRO A 121 -7.96 2.65 18.14
N ILE A 122 -7.86 1.66 19.02
CA ILE A 122 -7.72 0.25 18.63
C ILE A 122 -8.91 -0.17 17.76
N VAL A 123 -10.13 0.17 18.16
CA VAL A 123 -11.34 -0.14 17.40
C VAL A 123 -11.35 0.57 16.04
N LEU A 124 -11.00 1.87 16.04
CA LEU A 124 -10.98 2.67 14.81
C LEU A 124 -9.96 2.15 13.80
N MET A 125 -8.79 1.71 14.27
CA MET A 125 -7.75 1.15 13.42
C MET A 125 -8.13 -0.20 12.77
N PHE A 126 -9.12 -0.92 13.30
CA PHE A 126 -9.67 -2.10 12.61
C PHE A 126 -10.29 -1.79 11.25
N ALA A 127 -10.59 -0.54 10.96
CA ALA A 127 -11.01 -0.13 9.62
C ALA A 127 -9.89 -0.31 8.56
N ILE A 128 -8.62 -0.28 8.97
CA ILE A 128 -7.47 -0.42 8.06
C ILE A 128 -7.37 -1.84 7.46
N PRO A 129 -7.38 -2.94 8.23
CA PRO A 129 -7.44 -4.29 7.67
C PRO A 129 -8.65 -4.51 6.75
N LEU A 130 -9.81 -3.92 7.07
CA LEU A 130 -10.98 -4.02 6.21
C LEU A 130 -10.78 -3.32 4.87
N ALA A 131 -10.11 -2.17 4.87
CA ALA A 131 -9.72 -1.47 3.65
C ALA A 131 -8.68 -2.24 2.85
N ALA A 132 -7.70 -2.85 3.52
CA ALA A 132 -6.68 -3.65 2.88
C ALA A 132 -7.29 -4.83 2.10
N ILE A 133 -8.29 -5.52 2.65
CA ILE A 133 -9.02 -6.58 1.94
C ILE A 133 -9.62 -6.04 0.62
N GLY A 134 -10.24 -4.87 0.65
CA GLY A 134 -10.83 -4.26 -0.54
C GLY A 134 -9.78 -3.86 -1.59
N SER A 135 -8.65 -3.30 -1.16
CA SER A 135 -7.53 -2.97 -2.04
C SER A 135 -6.93 -4.21 -2.68
N LEU A 136 -6.68 -5.28 -1.90
CA LEU A 136 -6.15 -6.54 -2.40
C LEU A 136 -7.07 -7.16 -3.44
N LEU A 137 -8.38 -7.19 -3.19
CA LEU A 137 -9.35 -7.69 -4.15
C LEU A 137 -9.36 -6.88 -5.44
N ALA A 138 -9.35 -5.55 -5.37
CA ALA A 138 -9.33 -4.69 -6.55
C ALA A 138 -8.06 -4.88 -7.38
N LEU A 139 -6.89 -4.99 -6.73
CA LEU A 139 -5.61 -5.25 -7.40
C LEU A 139 -5.57 -6.64 -8.04
N LEU A 140 -6.13 -7.65 -7.39
CA LEU A 140 -6.25 -9.01 -7.93
C LEU A 140 -7.11 -9.01 -9.21
N PHE A 141 -8.25 -8.33 -9.21
CA PHE A 141 -9.13 -8.25 -10.38
C PHE A 141 -8.52 -7.49 -11.56
N THR A 142 -7.62 -6.55 -11.28
CA THR A 142 -6.96 -5.73 -12.31
C THR A 142 -5.57 -6.25 -12.67
N SER A 143 -5.13 -7.39 -12.09
CA SER A 143 -3.81 -7.99 -12.33
C SER A 143 -2.63 -7.05 -12.10
N ASN A 144 -2.77 -6.10 -11.17
CA ASN A 144 -1.69 -5.21 -10.77
C ASN A 144 -0.83 -5.85 -9.67
N SER A 145 0.49 -5.60 -9.73
CA SER A 145 1.42 -6.07 -8.70
C SER A 145 1.20 -5.35 -7.36
N LEU A 146 1.24 -6.11 -6.28
CA LEU A 146 1.15 -5.59 -4.91
C LEU A 146 2.41 -4.83 -4.47
N MET A 147 3.55 -5.18 -5.04
CA MET A 147 4.87 -4.61 -4.71
C MET A 147 5.20 -3.36 -5.53
N ASN A 148 4.22 -2.71 -6.11
CA ASN A 148 4.42 -1.46 -6.83
C ASN A 148 4.40 -0.28 -5.85
N ALA A 149 5.40 0.60 -5.92
CA ALA A 149 5.49 1.81 -5.08
C ALA A 149 4.20 2.65 -5.09
N ASN A 150 3.54 2.75 -6.24
CA ASN A 150 2.28 3.49 -6.37
C ASN A 150 1.12 2.84 -5.60
N VAL A 151 1.09 1.51 -5.53
CA VAL A 151 0.13 0.76 -4.69
C VAL A 151 0.39 1.05 -3.22
N LEU A 152 1.64 1.04 -2.79
CA LEU A 152 2.02 1.29 -1.40
C LEU A 152 1.69 2.73 -0.98
N ILE A 153 1.93 3.72 -1.85
CA ILE A 153 1.47 5.10 -1.64
C ILE A 153 -0.06 5.14 -1.52
N GLY A 154 -0.77 4.40 -2.38
CA GLY A 154 -2.22 4.26 -2.31
C GLY A 154 -2.72 3.72 -0.97
N VAL A 155 -2.04 2.72 -0.43
CA VAL A 155 -2.34 2.15 0.89
C VAL A 155 -2.15 3.19 2.00
N ILE A 156 -1.04 3.95 2.00
CA ILE A 156 -0.78 4.97 3.01
C ILE A 156 -1.88 6.04 3.01
N ILE A 157 -2.26 6.53 1.84
CA ILE A 157 -3.33 7.53 1.71
C ILE A 157 -4.68 6.95 2.12
N LEU A 158 -4.97 5.71 1.71
CA LEU A 158 -6.19 5.00 2.07
C LEU A 158 -6.37 4.87 3.59
N ILE A 159 -5.30 4.57 4.32
CA ILE A 159 -5.32 4.50 5.79
C ILE A 159 -5.89 5.80 6.38
N GLY A 160 -5.40 6.96 5.94
CA GLY A 160 -5.88 8.25 6.41
C GLY A 160 -7.37 8.50 6.10
N ILE A 161 -7.82 8.16 4.88
CA ILE A 161 -9.22 8.36 4.45
C ILE A 161 -10.17 7.47 5.25
N VAL A 162 -9.82 6.20 5.41
CA VAL A 162 -10.68 5.19 6.04
C VAL A 162 -10.83 5.42 7.55
N VAL A 163 -9.73 5.78 8.21
CA VAL A 163 -9.75 6.10 9.64
C VAL A 163 -10.62 7.34 9.89
N ASN A 164 -10.55 8.35 9.02
CA ASN A 164 -11.38 9.55 9.14
C ASN A 164 -12.89 9.24 9.12
N ASN A 165 -13.33 8.33 8.24
CA ASN A 165 -14.73 7.90 8.20
C ASN A 165 -15.17 7.21 9.51
N SER A 166 -14.28 6.42 10.11
CA SER A 166 -14.53 5.74 11.38
C SER A 166 -14.56 6.70 12.56
N ILE A 167 -13.73 7.76 12.55
CA ILE A 167 -13.71 8.83 13.55
C ILE A 167 -15.07 9.50 13.65
N ILE A 168 -15.65 9.90 12.53
CA ILE A 168 -16.94 10.60 12.47
C ILE A 168 -18.06 9.78 13.15
N LEU A 169 -18.03 8.46 12.99
CA LEU A 169 -19.02 7.56 13.58
C LEU A 169 -18.86 7.44 15.10
N ILE A 170 -17.65 7.19 15.58
CA ILE A 170 -17.37 6.95 16.99
C ILE A 170 -17.40 8.24 17.80
N ASP A 171 -16.95 9.37 17.24
CA ASP A 171 -17.05 10.67 17.89
C ASP A 171 -18.51 11.04 18.16
N TYR A 172 -19.38 10.90 17.16
CA TYR A 172 -20.80 11.17 17.37
C TYR A 172 -21.45 10.19 18.38
N THR A 173 -21.02 8.94 18.38
CA THR A 173 -21.45 7.97 19.42
C THR A 173 -21.03 8.43 20.81
N SER A 174 -19.80 8.92 20.97
CA SER A 174 -19.27 9.43 22.23
C SER A 174 -20.03 10.68 22.71
N GLN A 175 -20.38 11.57 21.80
CA GLN A 175 -21.21 12.76 22.10
C GLN A 175 -22.59 12.36 22.61
N LEU A 176 -23.26 11.41 21.94
CA LEU A 176 -24.57 10.89 22.38
C LEU A 176 -24.50 10.21 23.76
N ARG A 177 -23.40 9.50 24.04
CA ARG A 177 -23.17 8.90 25.37
C ARG A 177 -22.97 9.98 26.47
N ARG A 178 -22.24 11.04 26.19
CA ARG A 178 -22.07 12.19 27.08
C ARG A 178 -23.41 12.88 27.38
N GLN A 179 -24.38 12.81 26.46
CA GLN A 179 -25.76 13.31 26.65
C GLN A 179 -26.66 12.35 27.48
N GLY A 180 -26.12 11.25 28.01
CA GLY A 180 -26.83 10.29 28.84
C GLY A 180 -27.51 9.13 28.10
N ASN A 181 -27.30 8.99 26.76
CA ASN A 181 -27.86 7.85 26.01
C ASN A 181 -27.14 6.55 26.39
N ARG A 182 -27.91 5.46 26.50
CA ARG A 182 -27.35 4.11 26.65
C ARG A 182 -26.51 3.75 25.42
N LYS A 183 -25.40 3.05 25.61
CA LYS A 183 -24.42 2.67 24.58
C LYS A 183 -25.07 2.12 23.30
N ALA A 184 -25.93 1.09 23.43
CA ALA A 184 -26.57 0.47 22.27
C ALA A 184 -27.41 1.47 21.47
N ARG A 185 -28.17 2.35 22.18
CA ARG A 185 -28.99 3.37 21.55
C ARG A 185 -28.14 4.44 20.87
N ALA A 186 -27.04 4.87 21.52
CA ALA A 186 -26.11 5.85 20.98
C ALA A 186 -25.47 5.34 19.66
N LEU A 187 -25.04 4.07 19.63
CA LEU A 187 -24.48 3.43 18.44
C LEU A 187 -25.49 3.34 17.26
N ILE A 188 -26.74 2.97 17.54
CA ILE A 188 -27.77 2.89 16.52
C ILE A 188 -28.09 4.28 15.94
N ILE A 189 -28.27 5.28 16.81
CA ILE A 189 -28.55 6.66 16.38
C ILE A 189 -27.37 7.21 15.58
N ALA A 190 -26.14 7.02 16.06
CA ALA A 190 -24.94 7.45 15.36
C ALA A 190 -24.81 6.78 14.00
N GLY A 191 -25.00 5.46 13.92
CA GLY A 191 -24.99 4.71 12.67
C GLY A 191 -25.96 5.31 11.65
N ILE A 192 -27.25 5.40 11.99
CA ILE A 192 -28.29 5.90 11.08
C ILE A 192 -27.98 7.34 10.64
N SER A 193 -27.54 8.21 11.56
CA SER A 193 -27.29 9.64 11.26
C SER A 193 -26.06 9.86 10.39
N ARG A 194 -25.04 8.99 10.50
CA ARG A 194 -23.74 9.14 9.83
C ARG A 194 -23.60 8.33 8.54
N VAL A 195 -24.50 7.39 8.26
CA VAL A 195 -24.47 6.60 7.00
C VAL A 195 -24.44 7.53 5.79
N ARG A 196 -25.34 8.52 5.71
CA ARG A 196 -25.44 9.41 4.54
C ARG A 196 -24.17 10.25 4.33
N PRO A 197 -23.61 10.98 5.29
CA PRO A 197 -22.32 11.69 5.13
C PRO A 197 -21.17 10.77 4.70
N ILE A 198 -21.01 9.61 5.34
CA ILE A 198 -19.95 8.66 5.04
C ILE A 198 -20.07 8.11 3.61
N LEU A 199 -21.28 7.75 3.16
CA LEU A 199 -21.50 7.29 1.80
C LEU A 199 -21.25 8.38 0.76
N ILE A 200 -21.66 9.64 1.02
CA ILE A 200 -21.42 10.74 0.11
C ILE A 200 -19.93 10.99 -0.07
N THR A 201 -19.16 11.04 1.02
CA THR A 201 -17.70 11.24 0.94
C THR A 201 -16.99 10.07 0.22
N ALA A 202 -17.39 8.83 0.49
CA ALA A 202 -16.82 7.67 -0.18
C ALA A 202 -17.13 7.69 -1.69
N ILE A 203 -18.39 7.91 -2.08
CA ILE A 203 -18.79 7.95 -3.49
C ILE A 203 -18.09 9.09 -4.22
N THR A 204 -18.01 10.28 -3.63
CA THR A 204 -17.32 11.44 -4.25
C THR A 204 -15.85 11.15 -4.46
N THR A 205 -15.17 10.53 -3.50
CA THR A 205 -13.75 10.15 -3.63
C THR A 205 -13.56 9.08 -4.70
N ILE A 206 -14.42 8.05 -4.73
CA ILE A 206 -14.37 6.99 -5.75
C ILE A 206 -14.57 7.58 -7.16
N VAL A 207 -15.58 8.44 -7.34
CA VAL A 207 -15.84 9.09 -8.63
C VAL A 207 -14.67 9.99 -9.04
N ALA A 208 -14.06 10.72 -8.10
CA ALA A 208 -12.91 11.57 -8.37
C ALA A 208 -11.65 10.76 -8.78
N MET A 209 -11.50 9.54 -8.25
CA MET A 209 -10.38 8.65 -8.60
C MET A 209 -10.63 7.83 -9.88
N PHE A 210 -11.86 7.74 -10.34
CA PHE A 210 -12.23 6.91 -11.49
C PHE A 210 -11.50 7.27 -12.79
N PRO A 211 -11.35 8.57 -13.19
CA PRO A 211 -10.57 8.93 -14.38
C PRO A 211 -9.11 8.48 -14.29
N LEU A 212 -8.51 8.55 -13.11
CA LEU A 212 -7.14 8.12 -12.86
C LEU A 212 -6.99 6.59 -12.97
N ALA A 213 -8.00 5.85 -12.48
CA ALA A 213 -8.04 4.39 -12.57
C ALA A 213 -8.20 3.88 -14.01
N MET A 214 -8.84 4.66 -14.89
CA MET A 214 -8.98 4.31 -16.32
C MET A 214 -7.67 4.41 -17.11
N GLY A 215 -6.64 5.03 -16.56
CA GLY A 215 -5.28 5.01 -17.12
C GLY A 215 -5.14 5.61 -18.52
N GLN A 216 -5.87 6.68 -18.85
CA GLN A 216 -5.76 7.32 -20.16
C GLN A 216 -4.46 8.12 -20.26
N GLY A 217 -3.49 7.59 -21.02
CA GLY A 217 -2.16 8.15 -21.24
C GLY A 217 -1.05 7.29 -20.61
N GLU A 218 0.08 7.15 -21.32
CA GLU A 218 1.19 6.25 -20.92
C GLU A 218 1.72 6.56 -19.51
N PHE A 219 1.90 7.82 -19.18
CA PHE A 219 2.39 8.24 -17.86
C PHE A 219 1.35 7.99 -16.75
N VAL A 220 0.08 8.26 -17.05
CA VAL A 220 -1.02 8.11 -16.08
C VAL A 220 -1.35 6.64 -15.83
N SER A 221 -1.24 5.77 -16.84
CA SER A 221 -1.50 4.34 -16.68
C SER A 221 -0.46 3.65 -15.80
N GLY A 222 0.81 4.01 -15.93
CA GLY A 222 1.88 3.38 -15.17
C GLY A 222 1.92 3.78 -13.69
N LEU A 223 1.67 5.05 -13.39
CA LEU A 223 1.81 5.60 -12.05
C LEU A 223 0.48 5.78 -11.32
N GLY A 224 -0.52 6.32 -12.01
CA GLY A 224 -1.78 6.73 -11.38
C GLY A 224 -2.81 5.62 -11.24
N ALA A 225 -2.89 4.70 -12.21
CA ALA A 225 -3.93 3.67 -12.21
C ALA A 225 -3.79 2.68 -11.03
N PRO A 226 -2.62 2.09 -10.72
CA PRO A 226 -2.49 1.20 -9.56
C PRO A 226 -2.82 1.88 -8.23
N PHE A 227 -2.41 3.14 -8.06
CA PHE A 227 -2.76 3.97 -6.92
C PHE A 227 -4.28 4.15 -6.79
N ALA A 228 -4.94 4.60 -7.86
CA ALA A 228 -6.38 4.87 -7.85
C ALA A 228 -7.20 3.59 -7.61
N ILE A 229 -6.83 2.47 -8.22
CA ILE A 229 -7.48 1.16 -8.04
C ILE A 229 -7.38 0.72 -6.57
N THR A 230 -6.22 0.90 -5.95
CA THR A 230 -6.01 0.60 -4.53
C THR A 230 -6.95 1.40 -3.64
N VAL A 231 -7.06 2.71 -3.88
CA VAL A 231 -7.92 3.60 -3.09
C VAL A 231 -9.41 3.30 -3.34
N ILE A 232 -9.84 3.10 -4.59
CA ILE A 232 -11.24 2.78 -4.93
C ILE A 232 -11.66 1.46 -4.27
N GLY A 233 -10.86 0.41 -4.43
CA GLY A 233 -11.16 -0.92 -3.87
C GLY A 233 -11.23 -0.88 -2.34
N GLY A 234 -10.20 -0.30 -1.72
CA GLY A 234 -10.12 -0.19 -0.28
C GLY A 234 -11.23 0.66 0.32
N LEU A 235 -11.54 1.81 -0.28
CA LEU A 235 -12.58 2.69 0.21
C LEU A 235 -13.98 2.08 0.04
N THR A 236 -14.24 1.39 -1.07
CA THR A 236 -15.53 0.72 -1.32
C THR A 236 -15.80 -0.34 -0.25
N MET A 237 -14.86 -1.26 -0.06
CA MET A 237 -15.02 -2.36 0.89
C MET A 237 -15.03 -1.87 2.33
N SER A 238 -14.11 -0.98 2.67
CA SER A 238 -14.04 -0.39 4.01
C SER A 238 -15.32 0.36 4.36
N THR A 239 -15.88 1.18 3.47
CA THR A 239 -17.09 1.96 3.77
C THR A 239 -18.29 1.06 4.08
N LEU A 240 -18.46 -0.03 3.34
CA LEU A 240 -19.52 -0.99 3.60
C LEU A 240 -19.33 -1.73 4.92
N LEU A 241 -18.11 -2.23 5.14
CA LEU A 241 -17.81 -3.04 6.32
C LEU A 241 -17.72 -2.21 7.60
N THR A 242 -17.15 -1.01 7.57
CA THR A 242 -16.99 -0.17 8.76
C THR A 242 -18.31 0.26 9.36
N LEU A 243 -19.34 0.49 8.55
CA LEU A 243 -20.67 0.84 9.05
C LEU A 243 -21.30 -0.24 9.94
N VAL A 244 -20.93 -1.51 9.73
CA VAL A 244 -21.42 -2.66 10.51
C VAL A 244 -20.41 -3.12 11.54
N ILE A 245 -19.15 -3.27 11.13
CA ILE A 245 -18.11 -3.89 11.96
C ILE A 245 -17.62 -2.94 13.05
N ILE A 246 -17.40 -1.65 12.77
CA ILE A 246 -16.88 -0.72 13.78
C ILE A 246 -17.83 -0.56 14.97
N PRO A 247 -19.15 -0.34 14.81
CA PRO A 247 -20.07 -0.30 15.96
C PRO A 247 -20.09 -1.61 16.76
N THR A 248 -20.05 -2.76 16.09
CA THR A 248 -20.05 -4.06 16.76
C THR A 248 -18.75 -4.29 17.55
N LEU A 249 -17.59 -3.99 16.95
CA LEU A 249 -16.30 -4.07 17.62
C LEU A 249 -16.21 -3.10 18.80
N TYR A 250 -16.68 -1.85 18.64
CA TYR A 250 -16.69 -0.87 19.72
C TYR A 250 -17.52 -1.35 20.91
N SER A 251 -18.68 -1.96 20.63
CA SER A 251 -19.50 -2.54 21.68
C SER A 251 -18.88 -3.76 22.34
N GLY A 252 -18.33 -4.66 21.54
CA GLY A 252 -17.71 -5.89 22.00
C GLY A 252 -16.42 -5.68 22.77
N LEU A 253 -15.54 -4.78 22.30
CA LEU A 253 -14.28 -4.51 22.97
C LEU A 253 -14.47 -3.90 24.36
N GLU A 254 -15.38 -2.93 24.50
CA GLU A 254 -15.66 -2.33 25.79
C GLU A 254 -16.23 -3.35 26.78
N GLU A 255 -17.09 -4.26 26.30
CA GLU A 255 -17.63 -5.36 27.11
C GLU A 255 -16.54 -6.37 27.48
N ALA A 256 -15.66 -6.71 26.54
CA ALA A 256 -14.52 -7.59 26.80
C ALA A 256 -13.55 -6.97 27.83
N LEU A 257 -13.24 -5.69 27.69
CA LEU A 257 -12.40 -4.97 28.65
C LEU A 257 -13.04 -4.86 30.05
N HIS A 258 -14.35 -4.64 30.11
CA HIS A 258 -15.07 -4.63 31.38
C HIS A 258 -15.01 -6.02 32.05
N ARG A 259 -15.19 -7.09 31.30
CA ARG A 259 -15.04 -8.47 31.77
C ARG A 259 -13.62 -8.76 32.25
N LEU A 260 -12.60 -8.40 31.47
CA LEU A 260 -11.18 -8.52 31.88
C LEU A 260 -10.88 -7.77 33.16
N ARG A 261 -11.48 -6.59 33.34
CA ARG A 261 -11.27 -5.77 34.54
C ARG A 261 -11.90 -6.37 35.79
N THR A 262 -13.02 -7.11 35.64
CA THR A 262 -13.75 -7.76 36.73
C THR A 262 -13.27 -9.17 37.06
N GLN A 263 -12.39 -9.76 36.23
CA GLN A 263 -11.80 -11.08 36.49
C GLN A 263 -10.91 -11.11 37.73
N SER A 264 -10.78 -12.30 38.35
CA SER A 264 -9.91 -12.52 39.51
C SER A 264 -8.43 -12.30 39.15
N LEU A 265 -7.65 -11.90 40.14
CA LEU A 265 -6.24 -11.57 39.97
C LEU A 265 -5.43 -12.79 39.44
N THR A 266 -5.81 -14.00 39.86
CA THR A 266 -5.21 -15.25 39.42
C THR A 266 -5.38 -15.49 37.92
N LEU A 267 -6.58 -15.26 37.38
CA LEU A 267 -6.83 -15.39 35.94
C LEU A 267 -6.06 -14.35 35.12
N LYS A 268 -5.95 -13.12 35.61
CA LYS A 268 -5.12 -12.08 34.94
C LYS A 268 -3.64 -12.47 34.86
N ILE A 269 -3.10 -13.06 35.93
CA ILE A 269 -1.70 -13.54 35.94
C ILE A 269 -1.53 -14.67 34.93
N ILE A 270 -2.45 -15.64 34.91
CA ILE A 270 -2.42 -16.74 33.95
C ILE A 270 -2.48 -16.23 32.49
N GLN A 271 -3.36 -15.29 32.22
CA GLN A 271 -3.47 -14.69 30.88
C GLN A 271 -2.20 -13.96 30.48
N LEU A 272 -1.59 -13.20 31.39
CA LEU A 272 -0.36 -12.48 31.16
C LEU A 272 0.82 -13.44 30.89
N THR A 273 0.94 -14.51 31.68
CA THR A 273 2.00 -15.52 31.47
C THR A 273 1.83 -16.26 30.15
N LEU A 274 0.61 -16.65 29.77
CA LEU A 274 0.33 -17.26 28.47
C LEU A 274 0.65 -16.32 27.31
N LEU A 275 0.34 -15.02 27.45
CA LEU A 275 0.60 -14.02 26.42
C LEU A 275 2.13 -13.82 26.25
N ILE A 276 2.87 -13.75 27.34
CA ILE A 276 4.35 -13.64 27.31
C ILE A 276 4.96 -14.89 26.64
N LEU A 277 4.50 -16.09 26.99
CA LEU A 277 4.94 -17.34 26.36
C LEU A 277 4.61 -17.39 24.87
N ALA A 278 3.42 -16.92 24.48
CA ALA A 278 3.01 -16.84 23.08
C ALA A 278 3.90 -15.86 22.30
N VAL A 279 4.22 -14.70 22.86
CA VAL A 279 5.11 -13.71 22.21
C VAL A 279 6.51 -14.28 22.02
N ILE A 280 7.07 -14.93 23.04
CA ILE A 280 8.40 -15.58 22.94
C ILE A 280 8.37 -16.67 21.86
N GLY A 281 7.33 -17.50 21.83
CA GLY A 281 7.15 -18.53 20.81
C GLY A 281 7.04 -17.98 19.39
N ILE A 282 6.27 -16.92 19.19
CA ILE A 282 6.09 -16.26 17.90
C ILE A 282 7.43 -15.70 17.40
N VAL A 283 8.19 -15.02 18.25
CA VAL A 283 9.49 -14.45 17.88
C VAL A 283 10.51 -15.53 17.54
N MET A 284 10.47 -16.70 18.22
CA MET A 284 11.40 -17.81 17.95
C MET A 284 11.06 -18.62 16.68
N ILE A 285 9.80 -18.66 16.28
CA ILE A 285 9.33 -19.54 15.18
C ILE A 285 9.25 -18.78 13.85
N THR A 286 9.06 -17.45 13.89
CA THR A 286 8.71 -16.67 12.69
C THR A 286 9.76 -15.59 12.43
N ASP A 287 10.40 -15.62 11.27
CA ASP A 287 11.41 -14.63 10.86
C ASP A 287 10.79 -13.36 10.22
N SER A 288 9.55 -13.44 9.73
CA SER A 288 8.90 -12.30 9.06
C SER A 288 8.05 -11.47 10.01
N LEU A 289 8.28 -10.18 10.04
CA LEU A 289 7.60 -9.20 10.90
C LEU A 289 6.08 -9.17 10.69
N ILE A 290 5.61 -9.37 9.45
CA ILE A 290 4.19 -9.37 9.10
C ILE A 290 3.47 -10.55 9.77
N TRP A 291 4.03 -11.75 9.71
CA TRP A 291 3.46 -12.93 10.35
C TRP A 291 3.54 -12.84 11.87
N GLN A 292 4.62 -12.27 12.43
CA GLN A 292 4.74 -12.00 13.87
C GLN A 292 3.60 -11.11 14.36
N LEU A 293 3.31 -10.01 13.65
CA LEU A 293 2.19 -9.12 13.99
C LEU A 293 0.83 -9.83 13.90
N GLY A 294 0.61 -10.64 12.85
CA GLY A 294 -0.62 -11.41 12.70
C GLY A 294 -0.86 -12.39 13.84
N TYR A 295 0.15 -13.18 14.20
CA TYR A 295 0.06 -14.12 15.33
C TYR A 295 -0.07 -13.43 16.68
N PHE A 296 0.58 -12.27 16.87
CA PHE A 296 0.46 -11.47 18.08
C PHE A 296 -0.97 -10.94 18.28
N VAL A 297 -1.59 -10.41 17.23
CA VAL A 297 -3.01 -9.99 17.26
C VAL A 297 -3.92 -11.19 17.55
N GLY A 298 -3.65 -12.33 16.91
CA GLY A 298 -4.36 -13.58 17.18
C GLY A 298 -4.25 -14.02 18.64
N ALA A 299 -3.05 -13.98 19.22
CA ALA A 299 -2.82 -14.35 20.62
C ALA A 299 -3.56 -13.44 21.61
N ILE A 300 -3.57 -12.12 21.36
CA ILE A 300 -4.30 -11.14 22.20
C ILE A 300 -5.80 -11.42 22.22
N ILE A 301 -6.36 -11.93 21.14
CA ILE A 301 -7.82 -12.24 21.03
C ILE A 301 -8.11 -13.65 21.58
N LEU A 302 -7.33 -14.65 21.18
CA LEU A 302 -7.61 -16.05 21.46
C LEU A 302 -7.33 -16.43 22.91
N ILE A 303 -6.29 -15.89 23.55
CA ILE A 303 -5.95 -16.25 24.93
C ILE A 303 -7.05 -15.83 25.93
N PRO A 304 -7.57 -14.58 25.91
CA PRO A 304 -8.69 -14.20 26.78
C PRO A 304 -9.99 -14.94 26.45
N ALA A 305 -10.24 -15.23 25.16
CA ALA A 305 -11.42 -15.98 24.75
C ALA A 305 -11.37 -17.44 25.23
N ALA A 306 -10.22 -18.10 25.12
CA ALA A 306 -10.03 -19.48 25.59
C ALA A 306 -10.13 -19.57 27.11
N THR A 307 -9.52 -18.68 27.85
CA THR A 307 -9.59 -18.67 29.32
C THR A 307 -11.00 -18.37 29.82
N TRP A 308 -11.75 -17.52 29.14
CA TRP A 308 -13.16 -17.28 29.44
C TRP A 308 -14.03 -18.52 29.17
N PHE A 309 -13.79 -19.21 28.04
CA PHE A 309 -14.52 -20.42 27.71
C PHE A 309 -14.26 -21.53 28.76
N MET A 310 -13.02 -21.68 29.21
CA MET A 310 -12.66 -22.61 30.28
C MET A 310 -13.35 -22.26 31.62
N GLU A 311 -13.39 -20.98 31.97
CA GLU A 311 -14.05 -20.55 33.23
C GLU A 311 -15.56 -20.82 33.18
N THR A 312 -16.22 -20.58 32.04
CA THR A 312 -17.66 -20.87 31.88
C THR A 312 -17.96 -22.38 31.87
N SER A 313 -17.06 -23.18 31.30
CA SER A 313 -17.20 -24.66 31.29
C SER A 313 -16.96 -25.30 32.68
N LEU A 314 -16.11 -24.69 33.50
CA LEU A 314 -15.83 -25.18 34.87
C LEU A 314 -16.90 -24.75 35.91
N ARG A 315 -17.74 -23.78 35.56
CA ARG A 315 -18.87 -23.33 36.42
C ARG A 315 -20.18 -24.05 36.15
N GLN A 316 -20.26 -24.84 35.10
CA GLN A 316 -21.37 -25.77 34.83
C GLN A 316 -21.07 -27.15 35.40
#